data_81ea7e6a944f2f370662e0a6fe3e5976
#
_entry.id   81ea7e6a944f2f370662e0a6fe3e5976
#
_cell.length_a   1.000
_cell.length_b   1.000
_cell.length_c   1.000
_cell.angle_alpha   90.00
_cell.angle_beta   90.00
_cell.angle_gamma   90.00
#
_symmetry.space_group_name_H-M   'P 1'
#
loop_
_entity.id
_entity.type
_entity.pdbx_description
1 polymer ?
#
loop_
_entity_poly.entity_id
_entity_poly.type
_entity_poly.pdbx_seq_one_letter_code
_entity_poly.pdbx_strand_id
1 'polypeptide(L)'
;MDLDLTNNAQYKSFKHGAFSQINGPMGPAHTADLGDVSFFNVTPVNPEASSERDRLVVHRAGKSRLLVSHFRTELLKPNQEVRIRTGAAYWQKVRSIADWIIVDAPSIDQSGAGLAVCSQMDAVVTVVRADKTPVAEAARISQEIEAHGGVCAGVVLNAVKGDAQFMDQFAG
;
A
#
# COMPACT_ATOMS: atom_id res chain seq x y z
N MET A 1 4.00 -1.37 1.77
CA MET A 1 4.03 0.00 1.18
C MET A 1 2.59 0.46 1.07
N ASP A 2 2.29 1.68 1.49
CA ASP A 2 0.94 2.26 1.48
C ASP A 2 0.80 3.16 0.25
N LEU A 3 -0.23 2.93 -0.58
CA LEU A 3 -0.57 3.80 -1.70
C LEU A 3 -1.55 4.93 -1.31
N ASP A 4 -2.13 4.87 -0.11
CA ASP A 4 -2.85 6.01 0.46
C ASP A 4 -1.85 6.99 1.08
N LEU A 5 -1.11 7.67 0.22
CA LEU A 5 0.00 8.54 0.59
C LEU A 5 -0.44 9.71 1.46
N THR A 6 -1.71 10.09 1.44
CA THR A 6 -2.21 11.24 2.19
C THR A 6 -2.63 10.88 3.62
N ASN A 7 -3.20 9.69 3.82
CA ASN A 7 -3.67 9.25 5.13
C ASN A 7 -2.60 8.50 5.93
N ASN A 8 -1.66 7.82 5.25
CA ASN A 8 -0.64 7.00 5.90
C ASN A 8 -1.23 6.01 6.91
N ALA A 9 -2.35 5.36 6.56
CA ALA A 9 -3.12 4.52 7.46
C ALA A 9 -2.29 3.34 7.98
N GLN A 10 -1.50 2.74 7.11
CA GLN A 10 -0.62 1.63 7.42
C GLN A 10 0.47 2.04 8.42
N TYR A 11 1.17 3.15 8.18
CA TYR A 11 2.19 3.67 9.11
C TYR A 11 1.61 3.97 10.49
N LYS A 12 0.45 4.61 10.55
CA LYS A 12 -0.25 4.92 11.83
C LYS A 12 -0.62 3.65 12.58
N SER A 13 -1.12 2.63 11.86
CA SER A 13 -1.48 1.33 12.45
C SER A 13 -0.26 0.62 13.06
N PHE A 14 0.86 0.60 12.36
CA PHE A 14 2.10 0.01 12.89
C PHE A 14 2.71 0.82 14.02
N LYS A 15 2.57 2.14 14.00
CA LYS A 15 3.12 3.02 15.04
C LYS A 15 2.35 2.96 16.35
N HIS A 16 1.03 2.86 16.31
CA HIS A 16 0.15 2.98 17.47
C HIS A 16 -0.68 1.72 17.76
N GLY A 17 -0.64 0.71 16.90
CA GLY A 17 -1.43 -0.51 17.02
C GLY A 17 -0.77 -1.61 17.85
N ALA A 18 -1.44 -2.76 17.92
CA ALA A 18 -0.98 -3.94 18.66
C ALA A 18 0.43 -4.41 18.25
N PHE A 19 0.80 -4.21 16.98
CA PHE A 19 2.12 -4.59 16.50
C PHE A 19 3.24 -3.88 17.25
N SER A 20 3.13 -2.57 17.50
CA SER A 20 4.15 -1.82 18.24
C SER A 20 4.23 -2.20 19.71
N GLN A 21 3.12 -2.66 20.31
CA GLN A 21 3.10 -3.17 21.68
C GLN A 21 3.90 -4.47 21.81
N ILE A 22 3.86 -5.34 20.80
CA ILE A 22 4.53 -6.63 20.81
C ILE A 22 5.99 -6.52 20.35
N ASN A 23 6.26 -5.76 19.29
CA ASN A 23 7.56 -5.73 18.61
C ASN A 23 8.41 -4.50 18.96
N GLY A 24 7.87 -3.57 19.72
CA GLY A 24 8.53 -2.31 20.07
C GLY A 24 8.20 -1.17 19.11
N PRO A 25 8.68 0.05 19.42
CA PRO A 25 8.36 1.25 18.66
C PRO A 25 8.95 1.23 17.26
N MET A 26 8.39 2.04 16.37
CA MET A 26 8.96 2.28 15.03
C MET A 26 10.35 2.88 15.14
N GLY A 27 11.27 2.40 14.33
CA GLY A 27 12.62 2.93 14.20
C GLY A 27 12.66 4.31 13.55
N PRO A 28 13.86 4.91 13.45
CA PRO A 28 14.04 6.20 12.78
C PRO A 28 13.61 6.14 11.32
N ALA A 29 13.32 7.31 10.74
CA ALA A 29 13.03 7.46 9.33
C ALA A 29 14.31 7.32 8.51
N HIS A 30 14.25 6.51 7.46
CA HIS A 30 15.29 6.42 6.44
C HIS A 30 14.68 6.77 5.09
N THR A 31 15.41 7.45 4.23
CA THR A 31 14.93 7.78 2.91
C THR A 31 14.57 6.49 2.14
N ALA A 32 13.43 6.51 1.47
CA ALA A 32 13.02 5.50 0.51
C ALA A 32 13.38 5.93 -0.92
N ASP A 33 14.24 6.92 -1.07
CA ASP A 33 14.70 7.42 -2.35
C ASP A 33 15.54 6.36 -3.07
N LEU A 34 15.15 6.05 -4.29
CA LEU A 34 15.84 5.13 -5.18
C LEU A 34 16.56 5.86 -6.33
N GLY A 35 16.99 7.12 -6.09
CA GLY A 35 17.64 7.97 -7.09
C GLY A 35 16.64 8.73 -7.95
N ASP A 36 16.72 8.53 -9.27
CA ASP A 36 15.92 9.30 -10.25
C ASP A 36 14.52 8.75 -10.47
N VAL A 37 14.17 7.65 -9.80
CA VAL A 37 12.87 6.98 -10.00
C VAL A 37 11.98 7.10 -8.78
N SER A 38 10.72 7.44 -9.02
CA SER A 38 9.68 7.53 -8.01
C SER A 38 8.39 6.92 -8.57
N PHE A 39 7.57 6.32 -7.70
CA PHE A 39 6.23 5.85 -8.07
C PHE A 39 5.15 6.90 -7.84
N PHE A 40 5.51 8.10 -7.47
CA PHE A 40 4.60 9.23 -7.32
C PHE A 40 5.24 10.50 -7.90
N ASN A 41 4.42 11.49 -8.13
CA ASN A 41 4.84 12.88 -8.38
C ASN A 41 3.95 13.84 -7.60
N VAL A 42 4.48 15.03 -7.34
CA VAL A 42 3.76 16.12 -6.67
C VAL A 42 3.58 17.27 -7.65
N THR A 43 2.34 17.73 -7.80
CA THR A 43 1.99 18.82 -8.70
C THR A 43 1.20 19.91 -7.95
N PRO A 44 1.41 21.22 -8.24
CA PRO A 44 2.46 21.75 -9.08
C PRO A 44 3.87 21.52 -8.51
N VAL A 45 4.83 21.37 -9.40
CA VAL A 45 6.25 21.28 -9.00
C VAL A 45 6.66 22.63 -8.42
N ASN A 46 7.22 22.60 -7.21
CA ASN A 46 7.81 23.79 -6.62
C ASN A 46 9.33 23.70 -6.75
N PRO A 47 9.98 24.58 -7.53
CA PRO A 47 11.42 24.56 -7.73
C PRO A 47 12.23 24.81 -6.44
N GLU A 48 11.62 25.45 -5.44
CA GLU A 48 12.25 25.70 -4.13
C GLU A 48 11.98 24.59 -3.09
N ALA A 49 11.14 23.60 -3.43
CA ALA A 49 10.87 22.51 -2.51
C ALA A 49 12.10 21.59 -2.41
N SER A 50 12.38 21.15 -1.20
CA SER A 50 13.20 19.97 -0.95
C SER A 50 12.83 18.87 -1.94
N SER A 51 13.81 18.17 -2.46
CA SER A 51 13.63 17.17 -3.49
C SER A 51 12.49 16.22 -3.12
N GLU A 52 11.76 15.69 -4.11
CA GLU A 52 10.77 14.63 -3.89
C GLU A 52 11.32 13.46 -3.06
N ARG A 53 12.63 13.35 -3.02
CA ARG A 53 13.46 12.37 -2.32
C ARG A 53 13.17 12.27 -0.83
N ASP A 54 12.88 13.39 -0.16
CA ASP A 54 12.67 13.39 1.30
C ASP A 54 11.23 13.11 1.70
N ARG A 55 10.32 13.00 0.74
CA ARG A 55 8.89 12.86 1.01
C ARG A 55 8.48 11.44 1.35
N LEU A 56 9.14 10.46 0.76
CA LEU A 56 8.89 9.05 1.08
C LEU A 56 10.03 8.52 1.94
N VAL A 57 9.68 8.03 3.11
CA VAL A 57 10.62 7.40 4.03
C VAL A 57 10.13 6.00 4.40
N VAL A 58 11.02 5.19 4.92
CA VAL A 58 10.71 3.90 5.51
C VAL A 58 11.18 3.86 6.95
N HIS A 59 10.43 3.13 7.75
CA HIS A 59 10.73 2.88 9.16
C HIS A 59 10.81 1.37 9.38
N ARG A 60 11.78 0.93 10.16
CA ARG A 60 11.78 -0.45 10.66
C ARG A 60 10.69 -0.60 11.71
N ALA A 61 9.83 -1.59 11.58
CA ALA A 61 8.79 -1.88 12.55
C ALA A 61 9.36 -2.67 13.73
N GLY A 62 9.67 -1.97 14.81
CA GLY A 62 10.24 -2.53 16.03
C GLY A 62 11.56 -3.26 15.77
N LYS A 63 11.68 -4.48 16.34
CA LYS A 63 12.84 -5.36 16.16
C LYS A 63 12.75 -6.26 14.93
N SER A 64 11.66 -6.17 14.16
CA SER A 64 11.43 -7.02 12.99
C SER A 64 12.30 -6.62 11.78
N ARG A 65 12.28 -7.44 10.73
CA ARG A 65 12.87 -7.10 9.42
C ARG A 65 11.89 -6.32 8.52
N LEU A 66 10.67 -6.04 9.01
CA LEU A 66 9.64 -5.34 8.27
C LEU A 66 9.97 -3.86 8.17
N LEU A 67 9.92 -3.33 6.96
CA LEU A 67 9.98 -1.90 6.67
C LEU A 67 8.58 -1.40 6.30
N VAL A 68 8.17 -0.31 6.89
CA VAL A 68 6.87 0.33 6.63
C VAL A 68 7.12 1.70 6.02
N SER A 69 6.48 1.96 4.87
CA SER A 69 6.58 3.25 4.21
C SER A 69 5.75 4.31 4.93
N HIS A 70 6.22 5.54 4.87
CA HIS A 70 5.55 6.71 5.38
C HIS A 70 5.76 7.87 4.41
N PHE A 71 4.69 8.42 3.89
CA PHE A 71 4.75 9.61 3.06
C PHE A 71 4.61 10.85 3.96
N ARG A 72 5.57 11.74 3.88
CA ARG A 72 5.68 12.94 4.72
C ARG A 72 4.79 14.05 4.19
N THR A 73 3.51 13.98 4.52
CA THR A 73 2.50 14.96 4.09
C THR A 73 2.78 16.37 4.60
N GLU A 74 3.50 16.50 5.71
CA GLU A 74 3.93 17.76 6.28
C GLU A 74 4.90 18.55 5.37
N LEU A 75 5.48 17.89 4.37
CA LEU A 75 6.32 18.52 3.36
C LEU A 75 5.54 19.00 2.12
N LEU A 76 4.23 18.73 2.08
CA LEU A 76 3.36 19.27 1.03
C LEU A 76 3.03 20.73 1.33
N LYS A 77 3.12 21.57 0.30
CA LYS A 77 2.64 22.95 0.37
C LYS A 77 1.14 23.00 0.05
N PRO A 78 0.45 24.08 0.44
CA PRO A 78 -0.94 24.31 0.01
C PRO A 78 -1.08 24.20 -1.51
N ASN A 79 -2.14 23.56 -1.97
CA ASN A 79 -2.46 23.30 -3.37
C ASN A 79 -1.54 22.28 -4.08
N GLN A 80 -0.67 21.58 -3.38
CA GLN A 80 0.05 20.44 -3.94
C GLN A 80 -0.76 19.16 -3.83
N GLU A 81 -0.80 18.39 -4.92
CA GLU A 81 -1.42 17.06 -5.01
C GLU A 81 -0.36 16.01 -5.28
N VAL A 82 -0.57 14.83 -4.72
CA VAL A 82 0.26 13.65 -4.97
C VAL A 82 -0.47 12.72 -5.93
N ARG A 83 0.22 12.30 -6.98
CA ARG A 83 -0.33 11.36 -7.97
C ARG A 83 0.58 10.15 -8.12
N ILE A 84 -0.01 8.97 -8.18
CA ILE A 84 0.72 7.72 -8.43
C ILE A 84 1.15 7.67 -9.91
N ARG A 85 2.38 7.22 -10.13
CA ARG A 85 2.96 7.00 -11.48
C ARG A 85 2.89 5.53 -11.85
N THR A 86 2.65 5.26 -13.11
CA THR A 86 2.52 3.88 -13.65
C THR A 86 3.85 3.27 -14.10
N GLY A 87 4.96 4.00 -14.00
CA GLY A 87 6.27 3.56 -14.53
C GLY A 87 6.87 2.35 -13.81
N ALA A 88 7.44 1.43 -14.56
CA ALA A 88 8.02 0.19 -14.04
C ALA A 88 9.35 0.37 -13.28
N ALA A 89 10.10 1.43 -13.59
CA ALA A 89 11.49 1.58 -13.12
C ALA A 89 11.63 1.59 -11.59
N TYR A 90 10.69 2.19 -10.87
CA TYR A 90 10.67 2.17 -9.41
C TYR A 90 10.50 0.74 -8.88
N TRP A 91 9.52 0.01 -9.40
CA TRP A 91 9.20 -1.34 -8.93
C TRP A 91 10.32 -2.33 -9.20
N GLN A 92 11.01 -2.19 -10.33
CA GLN A 92 12.22 -2.98 -10.65
C GLN A 92 13.33 -2.75 -9.62
N LYS A 93 13.59 -1.49 -9.24
CA LYS A 93 14.58 -1.18 -8.22
C LYS A 93 14.19 -1.72 -6.84
N VAL A 94 12.94 -1.56 -6.43
CA VAL A 94 12.46 -2.07 -5.12
C VAL A 94 12.61 -3.60 -5.03
N ARG A 95 12.32 -4.33 -6.12
CA ARG A 95 12.51 -5.79 -6.18
C ARG A 95 13.96 -6.23 -5.96
N SER A 96 14.94 -5.38 -6.27
CA SER A 96 16.35 -5.73 -6.05
C SER A 96 16.80 -5.58 -4.59
N ILE A 97 16.00 -4.95 -3.73
CA ILE A 97 16.38 -4.63 -2.34
C ILE A 97 15.48 -5.28 -1.29
N ALA A 98 14.38 -5.89 -1.69
CA ALA A 98 13.43 -6.52 -0.78
C ALA A 98 12.97 -7.88 -1.32
N ASP A 99 12.97 -8.91 -0.48
CA ASP A 99 12.51 -10.26 -0.84
C ASP A 99 10.99 -10.29 -1.08
N TRP A 100 10.24 -9.50 -0.31
CA TRP A 100 8.79 -9.36 -0.39
C TRP A 100 8.39 -7.90 -0.32
N ILE A 101 7.48 -7.51 -1.21
CA ILE A 101 6.90 -6.16 -1.24
C ILE A 101 5.39 -6.31 -1.19
N ILE A 102 4.80 -5.93 -0.07
CA ILE A 102 3.34 -5.86 0.07
C ILE A 102 2.91 -4.42 -0.17
N VAL A 103 2.04 -4.23 -1.15
CA VAL A 103 1.49 -2.94 -1.52
C VAL A 103 0.04 -2.91 -1.06
N ASP A 104 -0.27 -2.01 -0.12
CA ASP A 104 -1.61 -1.76 0.37
C ASP A 104 -2.23 -0.61 -0.44
N ALA A 105 -3.31 -0.90 -1.13
CA ALA A 105 -4.02 0.04 -1.97
C ALA A 105 -5.36 0.42 -1.35
N PRO A 106 -5.78 1.68 -1.42
CA PRO A 106 -7.13 2.08 -1.05
C PRO A 106 -8.15 1.37 -1.94
N SER A 107 -9.40 1.33 -1.49
CA SER A 107 -10.48 0.74 -2.28
C SER A 107 -10.61 1.45 -3.64
N ILE A 108 -11.02 0.70 -4.66
CA ILE A 108 -11.18 1.24 -6.03
C ILE A 108 -12.17 2.40 -6.08
N ASP A 109 -13.18 2.39 -5.22
CA ASP A 109 -14.16 3.48 -5.13
C ASP A 109 -13.55 4.80 -4.58
N GLN A 110 -12.47 4.69 -3.82
CA GLN A 110 -11.78 5.85 -3.23
C GLN A 110 -10.65 6.35 -4.13
N SER A 111 -9.94 5.46 -4.79
CA SER A 111 -8.78 5.82 -5.59
C SER A 111 -8.43 4.76 -6.64
N GLY A 112 -8.08 5.21 -7.84
CA GLY A 112 -7.51 4.35 -8.88
C GLY A 112 -6.03 3.95 -8.66
N ALA A 113 -5.42 4.28 -7.51
CA ALA A 113 -4.00 4.04 -7.25
C ALA A 113 -3.60 2.56 -7.38
N GLY A 114 -4.44 1.65 -6.88
CA GLY A 114 -4.22 0.20 -6.99
C GLY A 114 -4.22 -0.27 -8.45
N LEU A 115 -5.19 0.18 -9.25
CA LEU A 115 -5.25 -0.15 -10.68
C LEU A 115 -4.08 0.45 -11.47
N ALA A 116 -3.63 1.64 -11.10
CA ALA A 116 -2.50 2.30 -11.77
C ALA A 116 -1.19 1.51 -11.66
N VAL A 117 -1.02 0.70 -10.62
CA VAL A 117 0.22 -0.07 -10.38
C VAL A 117 0.05 -1.58 -10.51
N CYS A 118 -1.17 -2.10 -10.66
CA CYS A 118 -1.44 -3.54 -10.62
C CYS A 118 -0.64 -4.34 -11.67
N SER A 119 -0.41 -3.78 -12.86
CA SER A 119 0.43 -4.40 -13.90
C SER A 119 1.91 -4.52 -13.52
N GLN A 120 2.34 -3.86 -12.46
CA GLN A 120 3.70 -3.93 -11.95
C GLN A 120 3.84 -4.93 -10.78
N MET A 121 2.74 -5.53 -10.36
CA MET A 121 2.70 -6.51 -9.27
C MET A 121 2.74 -7.93 -9.82
N ASP A 122 3.35 -8.85 -9.08
CA ASP A 122 3.40 -10.26 -9.45
C ASP A 122 2.03 -10.92 -9.22
N ALA A 123 1.27 -10.42 -8.24
CA ALA A 123 -0.09 -10.84 -7.96
C ALA A 123 -0.87 -9.75 -7.21
N VAL A 124 -2.17 -9.71 -7.43
CA VAL A 124 -3.11 -8.83 -6.72
C VAL A 124 -4.13 -9.68 -5.97
N VAL A 125 -4.29 -9.40 -4.69
CA VAL A 125 -5.33 -10.01 -3.84
C VAL A 125 -6.38 -8.95 -3.55
N THR A 126 -7.63 -9.26 -3.89
CA THR A 126 -8.76 -8.39 -3.58
C THR A 126 -9.31 -8.71 -2.19
N VAL A 127 -9.40 -7.72 -1.32
CA VAL A 127 -10.01 -7.87 -0.01
C VAL A 127 -11.42 -7.32 -0.05
N VAL A 128 -12.42 -8.17 0.18
CA VAL A 128 -13.83 -7.80 0.20
C VAL A 128 -14.41 -7.98 1.59
N ARG A 129 -15.38 -7.15 1.93
CA ARG A 129 -16.05 -7.24 3.22
C ARG A 129 -17.25 -8.18 3.13
N ALA A 130 -17.21 -9.24 3.95
CA ALA A 130 -18.35 -10.18 4.07
C ALA A 130 -19.63 -9.42 4.43
N ASP A 131 -20.77 -9.90 3.92
CA ASP A 131 -22.11 -9.31 4.10
C ASP A 131 -22.30 -7.86 3.58
N LYS A 132 -21.28 -7.29 2.92
CA LYS A 132 -21.36 -5.92 2.37
C LYS A 132 -21.00 -5.82 0.90
N THR A 133 -19.99 -6.56 0.45
CA THR A 133 -19.56 -6.53 -0.95
C THR A 133 -20.31 -7.60 -1.74
N PRO A 134 -21.15 -7.22 -2.71
CA PRO A 134 -21.82 -8.20 -3.57
C PRO A 134 -20.82 -9.04 -4.37
N VAL A 135 -21.14 -10.28 -4.66
CA VAL A 135 -20.30 -11.18 -5.47
C VAL A 135 -20.02 -10.58 -6.86
N ALA A 136 -21.03 -9.97 -7.46
CA ALA A 136 -20.88 -9.29 -8.75
C ALA A 136 -19.86 -8.15 -8.71
N GLU A 137 -19.78 -7.44 -7.60
CA GLU A 137 -18.79 -6.37 -7.38
C GLU A 137 -17.37 -6.95 -7.27
N ALA A 138 -17.18 -8.02 -6.51
CA ALA A 138 -15.90 -8.72 -6.42
C ALA A 138 -15.43 -9.22 -7.79
N ALA A 139 -16.34 -9.78 -8.60
CA ALA A 139 -16.04 -10.22 -9.96
C ALA A 139 -15.66 -9.04 -10.87
N ARG A 140 -16.37 -7.91 -10.77
CA ARG A 140 -16.07 -6.69 -11.51
C ARG A 140 -14.66 -6.17 -11.17
N ILE A 141 -14.28 -6.15 -9.89
CA ILE A 141 -12.95 -5.72 -9.45
C ILE A 141 -11.86 -6.62 -10.07
N SER A 142 -12.06 -7.93 -10.09
CA SER A 142 -11.11 -8.85 -10.72
C SER A 142 -10.93 -8.56 -12.22
N GLN A 143 -12.03 -8.33 -12.93
CA GLN A 143 -12.01 -7.97 -14.36
C GLN A 143 -11.30 -6.61 -14.59
N GLU A 144 -11.51 -5.63 -13.73
CA GLU A 144 -10.81 -4.34 -13.80
C GLU A 144 -9.28 -4.50 -13.60
N ILE A 145 -8.85 -5.33 -12.66
CA ILE A 145 -7.44 -5.64 -12.44
C ILE A 145 -6.84 -6.26 -13.71
N GLU A 146 -7.50 -7.26 -14.29
CA GLU A 146 -7.06 -7.92 -15.52
C GLU A 146 -7.03 -6.96 -16.71
N ALA A 147 -8.05 -6.11 -16.86
CA ALA A 147 -8.12 -5.10 -17.91
C ALA A 147 -6.96 -4.08 -17.83
N HIS A 148 -6.45 -3.82 -16.61
CA HIS A 148 -5.27 -2.99 -16.38
C HIS A 148 -3.93 -3.76 -16.41
N GLY A 149 -3.94 -5.02 -16.84
CA GLY A 149 -2.75 -5.84 -16.98
C GLY A 149 -2.23 -6.44 -15.67
N GLY A 150 -3.02 -6.42 -14.61
CA GLY A 150 -2.71 -7.08 -13.34
C GLY A 150 -3.09 -8.56 -13.35
N VAL A 151 -2.52 -9.33 -12.44
CA VAL A 151 -2.84 -10.75 -12.22
C VAL A 151 -3.64 -10.88 -10.91
N CYS A 152 -4.94 -11.16 -11.01
CA CYS A 152 -5.77 -11.39 -9.83
C CYS A 152 -5.51 -12.79 -9.27
N ALA A 153 -4.85 -12.88 -8.10
CA ALA A 153 -4.53 -14.15 -7.44
C ALA A 153 -5.71 -14.71 -6.63
N GLY A 154 -6.71 -13.88 -6.34
CA GLY A 154 -7.89 -14.31 -5.60
C GLY A 154 -8.52 -13.22 -4.74
N VAL A 155 -9.54 -13.65 -3.97
CA VAL A 155 -10.34 -12.78 -3.11
C VAL A 155 -10.27 -13.28 -1.68
N VAL A 156 -10.06 -12.37 -0.74
CA VAL A 156 -10.09 -12.63 0.70
C VAL A 156 -11.35 -11.99 1.30
N LEU A 157 -12.12 -12.79 2.03
CA LEU A 157 -13.26 -12.31 2.80
C LEU A 157 -12.80 -11.77 4.15
N ASN A 158 -13.06 -10.50 4.40
CA ASN A 158 -12.78 -9.85 5.67
C ASN A 158 -14.07 -9.59 6.45
N ALA A 159 -13.97 -9.43 7.76
CA ALA A 159 -15.09 -9.17 8.68
C ALA A 159 -16.21 -10.25 8.62
N VAL A 160 -15.82 -11.50 8.45
CA VAL A 160 -16.73 -12.64 8.56
C VAL A 160 -17.23 -12.72 10.00
N LYS A 161 -18.56 -12.77 10.20
CA LYS A 161 -19.15 -12.91 11.53
C LYS A 161 -18.91 -14.32 12.07
N GLY A 162 -18.87 -14.44 13.40
CA GLY A 162 -18.39 -15.59 14.18
C GLY A 162 -18.91 -16.99 13.86
N ASP A 163 -19.91 -17.15 12.98
CA ASP A 163 -20.37 -18.47 12.55
C ASP A 163 -19.31 -19.22 11.72
N ALA A 164 -18.36 -18.51 11.14
CA ALA A 164 -17.21 -19.12 10.44
C ALA A 164 -16.13 -19.62 11.39
N GLN A 165 -16.10 -19.18 12.65
CA GLN A 165 -15.20 -19.76 13.68
C GLN A 165 -15.56 -21.20 14.03
N PHE A 166 -16.78 -21.64 13.74
CA PHE A 166 -17.21 -23.02 13.92
C PHE A 166 -16.50 -23.99 12.96
N MET A 167 -16.13 -23.52 11.76
CA MET A 167 -15.49 -24.39 10.74
C MET A 167 -14.03 -24.72 11.09
N ASP A 168 -13.30 -23.83 11.76
CA ASP A 168 -11.91 -24.08 12.16
C ASP A 168 -11.80 -25.15 13.27
N GLN A 169 -12.86 -25.40 14.04
CA GLN A 169 -12.89 -26.45 15.05
C GLN A 169 -13.04 -27.87 14.48
N PHE A 170 -13.43 -28.00 13.21
CA PHE A 170 -13.61 -29.29 12.54
C PHE A 170 -12.51 -29.62 11.53
N ALA A 171 -11.53 -28.75 11.35
CA ALA A 171 -10.40 -28.93 10.43
C ALA A 171 -9.08 -29.36 11.13
N GLY A 172 -9.19 -29.81 12.40
CA GLY A 172 -8.06 -30.34 13.21
C GLY A 172 -7.98 -31.87 13.16
#